data_a7fea580ac74e2b3ce215b4d9c1c707c
#
_entry.id   a7fea580ac74e2b3ce215b4d9c1c707c
#
_cell.length_a   1.000
_cell.length_b   1.000
_cell.length_c   1.000
_cell.angle_alpha   90.00
_cell.angle_beta   90.00
_cell.angle_gamma   90.00
#
_symmetry.space_group_name_H-M   'P 1'
#
loop_
_entity.id
_entity.type
_entity.pdbx_description
1 polymer ?
#
loop_
_entity_poly.entity_id
_entity_poly.type
_entity_poly.pdbx_seq_one_letter_code
_entity_poly.pdbx_strand_id
1 'polypeptide(L)'
;PAAMPAGRVAPGLEAGVQAAIDALRGSLESRMDGLLWSTREGPGREPVGAGLFRALLEAGFSMPLARILLERLPQALDATQALAWARNELVTHLPVLRREDDLLAGGGVFALVGPTGVGKTTTLAKLAARCVAREGREQVAMLTTDNFRIGALEQLQIYGRLMGIPAHSVRDADELRDALGSLGNRRIILIDTTGISQRDRQVAGQAAMLCNAGKPVRRLLVLNAASQGDTLDEVAHAYRNGVGEDVVGCIITKLDEASRLAPALDTAIRHRLPIHYVSYGQKVPEHMALARADELIDRTLATLQRVKPLYAPSEADLAALCSASREQARDEPAQRRQMLAATLLGQGGDAARDLDGA
;
A
#
# COMPACT_ATOMS: atom_id res chain seq x y z
N PRO A 1 24.06 -16.60 72.69
CA PRO A 1 24.35 -16.42 71.30
C PRO A 1 23.05 -16.49 70.50
N ALA A 2 22.60 -15.34 70.06
CA ALA A 2 21.37 -15.21 69.33
C ALA A 2 21.59 -15.58 67.82
N ALA A 3 20.77 -16.44 67.30
CA ALA A 3 20.77 -16.81 65.89
C ALA A 3 20.21 -15.62 65.06
N MET A 4 20.94 -15.22 64.02
CA MET A 4 20.49 -14.23 63.05
C MET A 4 19.37 -14.84 62.19
N PRO A 5 18.29 -14.12 61.86
CA PRO A 5 17.26 -14.61 60.99
C PRO A 5 17.75 -14.57 59.53
N ALA A 6 17.53 -15.68 58.80
CA ALA A 6 17.76 -15.77 57.36
C ALA A 6 16.92 -14.72 56.63
N GLY A 7 17.58 -13.87 55.84
CA GLY A 7 16.93 -12.81 55.04
C GLY A 7 15.96 -13.38 54.03
N ARG A 8 14.69 -13.03 54.12
CA ARG A 8 13.71 -13.26 53.07
C ARG A 8 14.06 -12.37 51.87
N VAL A 9 14.39 -12.99 50.76
CA VAL A 9 14.56 -12.32 49.49
C VAL A 9 13.20 -11.71 49.10
N ALA A 10 13.17 -10.43 48.72
CA ALA A 10 11.94 -9.73 48.39
C ALA A 10 11.26 -10.37 47.16
N PRO A 11 9.95 -10.61 47.17
CA PRO A 11 9.23 -11.31 46.08
C PRO A 11 9.38 -10.70 44.70
N GLY A 12 9.76 -9.42 44.57
CA GLY A 12 10.00 -8.74 43.30
C GLY A 12 11.36 -9.10 42.64
N LEU A 13 12.35 -9.55 43.42
CA LEU A 13 13.67 -9.90 42.88
C LEU A 13 13.64 -11.26 42.17
N GLU A 14 12.88 -12.22 42.71
CA GLU A 14 12.71 -13.56 42.12
C GLU A 14 11.93 -13.46 40.78
N ALA A 15 10.86 -12.66 40.72
CA ALA A 15 10.13 -12.44 39.50
C ALA A 15 10.97 -11.72 38.41
N GLY A 16 11.85 -10.78 38.81
CA GLY A 16 12.78 -10.10 37.89
C GLY A 16 13.87 -11.02 37.34
N VAL A 17 14.40 -11.90 38.20
CA VAL A 17 15.40 -12.90 37.79
C VAL A 17 14.78 -13.98 36.90
N GLN A 18 13.56 -14.43 37.19
CA GLN A 18 12.83 -15.38 36.35
C GLN A 18 12.55 -14.80 34.98
N ALA A 19 12.06 -13.55 34.89
CA ALA A 19 11.84 -12.84 33.63
C ALA A 19 13.13 -12.68 32.82
N ALA A 20 14.27 -12.40 33.47
CA ALA A 20 15.58 -12.33 32.80
C ALA A 20 16.07 -13.70 32.30
N ILE A 21 15.82 -14.77 33.05
CA ILE A 21 16.14 -16.16 32.64
C ILE A 21 15.27 -16.55 31.45
N ASP A 22 13.99 -16.27 31.47
CA ASP A 22 13.05 -16.55 30.36
C ASP A 22 13.40 -15.75 29.10
N ALA A 23 13.80 -14.49 29.24
CA ALA A 23 14.31 -13.67 28.14
C ALA A 23 15.62 -14.18 27.55
N LEU A 24 16.55 -14.63 28.39
CA LEU A 24 17.81 -15.28 27.97
C LEU A 24 17.56 -16.64 27.30
N ARG A 25 16.61 -17.42 27.79
CA ARG A 25 16.22 -18.70 27.21
C ARG A 25 15.60 -18.50 25.83
N GLY A 26 14.66 -17.54 25.67
CA GLY A 26 14.09 -17.16 24.39
C GLY A 26 15.15 -16.66 23.40
N SER A 27 16.12 -15.87 23.86
CA SER A 27 17.24 -15.40 23.03
C SER A 27 18.17 -16.53 22.59
N LEU A 28 18.42 -17.54 23.45
CA LEU A 28 19.23 -18.72 23.12
C LEU A 28 18.49 -19.66 22.15
N GLU A 29 17.23 -19.95 22.41
CA GLU A 29 16.38 -20.75 21.50
C GLU A 29 16.28 -20.08 20.12
N SER A 30 16.11 -18.75 20.07
CA SER A 30 16.13 -17.93 18.88
C SER A 30 17.44 -18.03 18.10
N ARG A 31 18.60 -17.98 18.79
CA ARG A 31 19.92 -18.15 18.16
C ARG A 31 20.17 -19.59 17.69
N MET A 32 19.68 -20.58 18.41
CA MET A 32 19.78 -21.99 17.99
C MET A 32 18.91 -22.28 16.78
N ASP A 33 17.69 -21.73 16.70
CA ASP A 33 16.82 -21.83 15.50
C ASP A 33 17.44 -21.14 14.29
N GLY A 34 18.08 -19.99 14.47
CA GLY A 34 18.84 -19.32 13.42
C GLY A 34 20.02 -20.16 12.92
N LEU A 35 20.75 -20.83 13.83
CA LEU A 35 21.84 -21.75 13.49
C LEU A 35 21.33 -23.04 12.82
N LEU A 36 20.20 -23.60 13.25
CA LEU A 36 19.57 -24.76 12.61
C LEU A 36 19.04 -24.44 11.20
N TRP A 37 18.66 -23.18 10.94
CA TRP A 37 18.29 -22.72 9.61
C TRP A 37 19.50 -22.66 8.67
N SER A 38 20.67 -22.25 9.18
CA SER A 38 21.92 -22.19 8.42
C SER A 38 22.58 -23.56 8.20
N THR A 39 22.24 -24.58 9.00
CA THR A 39 22.88 -25.90 8.96
C THR A 39 22.11 -26.99 8.20
N ARG A 40 20.90 -26.70 7.73
CA ARG A 40 20.06 -27.68 6.99
C ARG A 40 20.53 -27.95 5.55
N GLU A 41 21.34 -27.09 4.95
CA GLU A 41 21.99 -27.33 3.66
C GLU A 41 23.50 -27.15 3.87
N GLY A 42 24.31 -28.10 3.45
CA GLY A 42 25.72 -28.26 3.71
C GLY A 42 26.61 -26.99 3.70
N PRO A 43 27.83 -27.03 4.20
CA PRO A 43 28.67 -25.86 4.44
C PRO A 43 28.91 -25.08 3.14
N GLY A 44 28.40 -23.84 3.05
CA GLY A 44 28.69 -22.89 1.98
C GLY A 44 27.53 -22.49 1.07
N ARG A 45 26.29 -22.98 1.27
CA ARG A 45 25.11 -22.52 0.56
C ARG A 45 24.08 -21.92 1.51
N GLU A 46 23.72 -20.65 1.26
CA GLU A 46 22.60 -20.03 1.94
C GLU A 46 21.30 -20.79 1.62
N PRO A 47 20.47 -21.16 2.61
CA PRO A 47 19.16 -21.78 2.35
C PRO A 47 18.33 -20.91 1.38
N VAL A 48 17.75 -21.53 0.36
CA VAL A 48 16.98 -20.82 -0.69
C VAL A 48 15.94 -19.88 -0.10
N GLY A 49 15.25 -20.31 0.95
CA GLY A 49 14.27 -19.50 1.65
C GLY A 49 14.87 -18.27 2.33
N ALA A 50 16.08 -18.38 2.93
CA ALA A 50 16.76 -17.25 3.57
C ALA A 50 17.22 -16.22 2.52
N GLY A 51 17.76 -16.69 1.41
CA GLY A 51 18.14 -15.83 0.28
C GLY A 51 16.95 -15.10 -0.31
N LEU A 52 15.81 -15.78 -0.51
CA LEU A 52 14.58 -15.15 -0.99
C LEU A 52 14.04 -14.13 0.02
N PHE A 53 14.02 -14.47 1.32
CA PHE A 53 13.58 -13.56 2.37
C PHE A 53 14.39 -12.27 2.39
N ARG A 54 15.72 -12.40 2.36
CA ARG A 54 16.63 -11.26 2.25
C ARG A 54 16.33 -10.42 1.02
N ALA A 55 16.21 -11.03 -0.15
CA ALA A 55 15.91 -10.32 -1.39
C ALA A 55 14.60 -9.52 -1.32
N LEU A 56 13.54 -10.10 -0.74
CA LEU A 56 12.26 -9.41 -0.58
C LEU A 56 12.38 -8.21 0.38
N LEU A 57 13.09 -8.35 1.51
CA LEU A 57 13.33 -7.25 2.44
C LEU A 57 14.22 -6.17 1.83
N GLU A 58 15.25 -6.55 1.08
CA GLU A 58 16.12 -5.61 0.35
C GLU A 58 15.36 -4.84 -0.73
N ALA A 59 14.39 -5.47 -1.39
CA ALA A 59 13.47 -4.79 -2.31
C ALA A 59 12.55 -3.79 -1.59
N GLY A 60 12.31 -3.99 -0.28
CA GLY A 60 11.49 -3.13 0.58
C GLY A 60 10.09 -3.67 0.86
N PHE A 61 9.83 -4.95 0.59
CA PHE A 61 8.60 -5.61 1.03
C PHE A 61 8.59 -5.79 2.55
N SER A 62 7.41 -5.77 3.14
CA SER A 62 7.23 -5.94 4.58
C SER A 62 7.54 -7.38 5.01
N MET A 63 7.97 -7.54 6.28
CA MET A 63 8.18 -8.86 6.87
C MET A 63 6.93 -9.76 6.82
N PRO A 64 5.70 -9.27 7.09
CA PRO A 64 4.50 -10.09 6.98
C PRO A 64 4.29 -10.66 5.58
N LEU A 65 4.43 -9.84 4.53
CA LEU A 65 4.27 -10.30 3.15
C LEU A 65 5.38 -11.27 2.73
N ALA A 66 6.64 -10.95 3.06
CA ALA A 66 7.79 -11.82 2.78
C ALA A 66 7.62 -13.20 3.44
N ARG A 67 7.12 -13.24 4.70
CA ARG A 67 6.86 -14.49 5.41
C ARG A 67 5.78 -15.34 4.74
N ILE A 68 4.66 -14.73 4.33
CA ILE A 68 3.58 -15.44 3.64
C ILE A 68 4.10 -16.09 2.35
N LEU A 69 4.95 -15.39 1.60
CA LEU A 69 5.58 -15.95 0.41
C LEU A 69 6.50 -17.15 0.76
N LEU A 70 7.29 -17.05 1.84
CA LEU A 70 8.15 -18.15 2.27
C LEU A 70 7.37 -19.39 2.73
N GLU A 71 6.27 -19.21 3.45
CA GLU A 71 5.40 -20.32 3.88
C GLU A 71 4.82 -21.11 2.70
N ARG A 72 4.65 -20.43 1.55
CA ARG A 72 4.11 -21.03 0.32
C ARG A 72 5.18 -21.48 -0.68
N LEU A 73 6.47 -21.22 -0.38
CA LEU A 73 7.56 -21.54 -1.28
C LEU A 73 7.65 -23.06 -1.52
N PRO A 74 7.60 -23.57 -2.77
CA PRO A 74 7.79 -24.97 -3.08
C PRO A 74 9.20 -25.44 -2.68
N GLN A 75 9.30 -26.63 -2.08
CA GLN A 75 10.54 -27.14 -1.48
C GLN A 75 11.65 -27.52 -2.48
N ALA A 76 11.33 -27.71 -3.76
CA ALA A 76 12.26 -28.23 -4.77
C ALA A 76 12.92 -27.17 -5.65
N LEU A 77 12.75 -25.86 -5.32
CA LEU A 77 13.26 -24.78 -6.16
C LEU A 77 14.68 -24.38 -5.78
N ASP A 78 15.50 -24.07 -6.78
CA ASP A 78 16.75 -23.37 -6.57
C ASP A 78 16.53 -21.86 -6.34
N ALA A 79 17.58 -21.09 -6.02
CA ALA A 79 17.48 -19.67 -5.70
C ALA A 79 16.90 -18.83 -6.86
N THR A 80 17.24 -19.15 -8.11
CA THR A 80 16.74 -18.46 -9.30
C THR A 80 15.26 -18.76 -9.52
N GLN A 81 14.90 -20.03 -9.41
CA GLN A 81 13.52 -20.49 -9.52
C GLN A 81 12.64 -19.94 -8.40
N ALA A 82 13.16 -19.86 -7.17
CA ALA A 82 12.45 -19.29 -6.03
C ALA A 82 12.14 -17.79 -6.24
N LEU A 83 13.09 -17.02 -6.76
CA LEU A 83 12.86 -15.61 -7.09
C LEU A 83 11.85 -15.45 -8.23
N ALA A 84 11.94 -16.28 -9.28
CA ALA A 84 10.98 -16.28 -10.38
C ALA A 84 9.57 -16.67 -9.92
N TRP A 85 9.47 -17.65 -9.03
CA TRP A 85 8.21 -18.06 -8.41
C TRP A 85 7.62 -16.91 -7.57
N ALA A 86 8.41 -16.28 -6.69
CA ALA A 86 7.96 -15.16 -5.88
C ALA A 86 7.51 -13.97 -6.74
N ARG A 87 8.23 -13.68 -7.83
CA ARG A 87 7.80 -12.70 -8.83
C ARG A 87 6.40 -13.01 -9.36
N ASN A 88 6.15 -14.25 -9.78
CA ASN A 88 4.86 -14.64 -10.34
C ASN A 88 3.73 -14.57 -9.29
N GLU A 89 4.00 -14.97 -8.05
CA GLU A 89 3.04 -14.81 -6.95
C GLU A 89 2.70 -13.34 -6.71
N LEU A 90 3.71 -12.46 -6.67
CA LEU A 90 3.51 -11.02 -6.50
C LEU A 90 2.72 -10.41 -7.66
N VAL A 91 3.02 -10.79 -8.91
CA VAL A 91 2.28 -10.33 -10.10
C VAL A 91 0.82 -10.79 -10.06
N THR A 92 0.58 -12.05 -9.66
CA THR A 92 -0.77 -12.62 -9.59
C THR A 92 -1.63 -11.95 -8.52
N HIS A 93 -1.02 -11.56 -7.39
CA HIS A 93 -1.74 -11.01 -6.24
C HIS A 93 -1.70 -9.49 -6.14
N LEU A 94 -0.94 -8.79 -7.00
CA LEU A 94 -0.96 -7.34 -7.05
C LEU A 94 -2.28 -6.87 -7.69
N PRO A 95 -3.16 -6.24 -6.91
CA PRO A 95 -4.42 -5.78 -7.47
C PRO A 95 -4.18 -4.58 -8.40
N VAL A 96 -4.43 -4.76 -9.67
CA VAL A 96 -4.35 -3.69 -10.68
C VAL A 96 -5.64 -3.63 -11.49
N LEU A 97 -5.97 -2.45 -11.99
CA LEU A 97 -7.07 -2.29 -12.91
C LEU A 97 -6.71 -2.97 -14.26
N ARG A 98 -7.53 -3.91 -14.69
CA ARG A 98 -7.26 -4.65 -15.94
C ARG A 98 -7.41 -3.76 -17.18
N ARG A 99 -8.43 -2.91 -17.19
CA ARG A 99 -8.77 -2.02 -18.29
C ARG A 99 -9.18 -0.65 -17.74
N GLU A 100 -8.82 0.41 -18.44
CA GLU A 100 -9.23 1.79 -18.08
C GLU A 100 -10.75 1.93 -18.04
N ASP A 101 -11.44 1.17 -18.87
CA ASP A 101 -12.90 1.10 -18.92
C ASP A 101 -13.53 0.68 -17.60
N ASP A 102 -12.89 -0.18 -16.83
CA ASP A 102 -13.44 -0.68 -15.57
C ASP A 102 -13.65 0.44 -14.54
N LEU A 103 -12.89 1.55 -14.65
CA LEU A 103 -13.07 2.72 -13.79
C LEU A 103 -13.97 3.80 -14.43
N LEU A 104 -13.70 4.17 -15.68
CA LEU A 104 -14.22 5.39 -16.28
C LEU A 104 -15.44 5.17 -17.20
N ALA A 105 -15.66 3.93 -17.72
CA ALA A 105 -16.72 3.66 -18.70
C ALA A 105 -18.13 4.00 -18.22
N GLY A 106 -18.41 3.79 -16.93
CA GLY A 106 -19.70 4.14 -16.33
C GLY A 106 -19.90 5.63 -16.07
N GLY A 107 -18.87 6.46 -16.31
CA GLY A 107 -18.89 7.86 -15.87
C GLY A 107 -18.93 7.99 -14.34
N GLY A 108 -19.31 9.18 -13.83
CA GLY A 108 -19.56 9.42 -12.41
C GLY A 108 -18.64 10.46 -11.79
N VAL A 109 -18.71 10.54 -10.48
CA VAL A 109 -17.95 11.50 -9.67
C VAL A 109 -16.80 10.77 -8.99
N PHE A 110 -15.58 11.30 -9.15
CA PHE A 110 -14.36 10.75 -8.56
C PHE A 110 -13.64 11.81 -7.74
N ALA A 111 -13.27 11.49 -6.53
CA ALA A 111 -12.48 12.37 -5.66
C ALA A 111 -11.09 11.77 -5.40
N LEU A 112 -10.05 12.57 -5.63
CA LEU A 112 -8.69 12.22 -5.25
C LEU A 112 -8.48 12.58 -3.79
N VAL A 113 -8.23 11.59 -2.94
CA VAL A 113 -8.01 11.74 -1.50
C VAL A 113 -6.59 11.32 -1.12
N GLY A 114 -6.08 11.83 -0.01
CA GLY A 114 -4.74 11.47 0.48
C GLY A 114 -4.03 12.64 1.15
N PRO A 115 -2.85 12.39 1.76
CA PRO A 115 -2.09 13.39 2.51
C PRO A 115 -1.67 14.61 1.68
N THR A 116 -1.18 15.63 2.38
CA THR A 116 -0.58 16.81 1.74
C THR A 116 0.69 16.41 0.97
N GLY A 117 0.91 17.01 -0.20
CA GLY A 117 2.14 16.84 -0.96
C GLY A 117 2.26 15.54 -1.77
N VAL A 118 1.25 14.65 -1.76
CA VAL A 118 1.27 13.40 -2.57
C VAL A 118 1.00 13.63 -4.07
N GLY A 119 0.66 14.85 -4.49
CA GLY A 119 0.46 15.19 -5.90
C GLY A 119 -0.98 15.06 -6.41
N LYS A 120 -2.00 15.20 -5.54
CA LYS A 120 -3.43 15.08 -5.92
C LYS A 120 -3.81 15.98 -7.07
N THR A 121 -3.59 17.29 -6.96
CA THR A 121 -3.95 18.29 -7.99
C THR A 121 -3.31 17.97 -9.35
N THR A 122 -2.01 17.66 -9.36
CA THR A 122 -1.30 17.29 -10.60
C THR A 122 -1.82 15.99 -11.19
N THR A 123 -2.11 15.01 -10.34
CA THR A 123 -2.68 13.71 -10.74
C THR A 123 -4.10 13.88 -11.29
N LEU A 124 -4.90 14.74 -10.66
CA LEU A 124 -6.24 15.07 -11.14
C LEU A 124 -6.18 15.71 -12.52
N ALA A 125 -5.27 16.67 -12.75
CA ALA A 125 -5.08 17.28 -14.06
C ALA A 125 -4.69 16.26 -15.13
N LYS A 126 -3.83 15.30 -14.83
CA LYS A 126 -3.47 14.19 -15.75
C LYS A 126 -4.67 13.31 -16.05
N LEU A 127 -5.44 12.94 -15.02
CA LEU A 127 -6.64 12.13 -15.19
C LEU A 127 -7.70 12.88 -15.99
N ALA A 128 -7.88 14.18 -15.73
CA ALA A 128 -8.81 15.04 -16.49
C ALA A 128 -8.45 15.07 -17.98
N ALA A 129 -7.17 15.25 -18.31
CA ALA A 129 -6.71 15.24 -19.69
C ALA A 129 -6.99 13.90 -20.40
N ARG A 130 -6.81 12.77 -19.71
CA ARG A 130 -7.17 11.44 -20.23
C ARG A 130 -8.69 11.32 -20.45
N CYS A 131 -9.48 11.78 -19.49
CA CYS A 131 -10.94 11.79 -19.62
C CYS A 131 -11.40 12.66 -20.79
N VAL A 132 -10.79 13.83 -20.97
CA VAL A 132 -11.09 14.72 -22.11
C VAL A 132 -10.74 14.08 -23.46
N ALA A 133 -9.56 13.44 -23.54
CA ALA A 133 -9.13 12.75 -24.76
C ALA A 133 -10.07 11.60 -25.14
N ARG A 134 -10.69 10.96 -24.15
CA ARG A 134 -11.57 9.81 -24.33
C ARG A 134 -13.04 10.21 -24.57
N GLU A 135 -13.60 11.09 -23.74
CA GLU A 135 -15.02 11.38 -23.69
C GLU A 135 -15.38 12.75 -24.35
N GLY A 136 -14.35 13.57 -24.61
CA GLY A 136 -14.54 14.95 -25.07
C GLY A 136 -14.69 15.94 -23.89
N ARG A 137 -14.29 17.20 -24.15
CA ARG A 137 -14.28 18.27 -23.16
C ARG A 137 -15.66 18.59 -22.56
N GLU A 138 -16.72 18.41 -23.36
CA GLU A 138 -18.10 18.69 -22.93
C GLU A 138 -18.61 17.68 -21.90
N GLN A 139 -17.91 16.56 -21.70
CA GLN A 139 -18.29 15.49 -20.78
C GLN A 139 -17.51 15.52 -19.45
N VAL A 140 -16.54 16.42 -19.30
CA VAL A 140 -15.64 16.45 -18.15
C VAL A 140 -15.72 17.77 -17.42
N ALA A 141 -15.67 17.74 -16.07
CA ALA A 141 -15.56 18.91 -15.22
C ALA A 141 -14.62 18.63 -14.04
N MET A 142 -14.02 19.67 -13.49
CA MET A 142 -13.19 19.61 -12.30
C MET A 142 -13.76 20.47 -11.17
N LEU A 143 -13.69 19.96 -9.95
CA LEU A 143 -14.00 20.69 -8.73
C LEU A 143 -12.79 20.64 -7.79
N THR A 144 -12.65 21.64 -6.91
CA THR A 144 -11.69 21.56 -5.79
C THR A 144 -12.37 21.91 -4.48
N THR A 145 -12.03 21.15 -3.43
CA THR A 145 -12.37 21.48 -2.05
C THR A 145 -11.16 22.06 -1.30
N ASP A 146 -10.02 22.25 -1.98
CA ASP A 146 -8.79 22.79 -1.39
C ASP A 146 -8.83 24.32 -1.37
N ASN A 147 -9.60 24.85 -0.43
CA ASN A 147 -9.76 26.30 -0.26
C ASN A 147 -8.70 26.91 0.68
N PHE A 148 -7.88 26.09 1.32
CA PHE A 148 -6.87 26.53 2.27
C PHE A 148 -5.51 26.80 1.62
N ARG A 149 -5.18 26.11 0.56
CA ARG A 149 -3.91 26.27 -0.13
C ARG A 149 -4.00 27.45 -1.11
N ILE A 150 -3.15 28.46 -0.86
CA ILE A 150 -3.02 29.63 -1.75
C ILE A 150 -2.69 29.16 -3.17
N GLY A 151 -3.44 29.62 -4.14
CA GLY A 151 -3.25 29.27 -5.55
C GLY A 151 -3.81 27.91 -5.99
N ALA A 152 -4.48 27.15 -5.10
CA ALA A 152 -5.02 25.83 -5.46
C ALA A 152 -6.08 25.93 -6.56
N LEU A 153 -7.05 26.83 -6.40
CA LEU A 153 -8.09 27.07 -7.39
C LEU A 153 -7.51 27.61 -8.70
N GLU A 154 -6.61 28.59 -8.62
CA GLU A 154 -5.96 29.18 -9.80
C GLU A 154 -5.18 28.12 -10.59
N GLN A 155 -4.46 27.25 -9.91
CA GLN A 155 -3.76 26.13 -10.53
C GLN A 155 -4.74 25.21 -11.26
N LEU A 156 -5.85 24.83 -10.63
CA LEU A 156 -6.86 23.97 -11.23
C LEU A 156 -7.52 24.68 -12.43
N GLN A 157 -7.80 25.98 -12.33
CA GLN A 157 -8.36 26.78 -13.42
C GLN A 157 -7.40 26.92 -14.61
N ILE A 158 -6.09 27.00 -14.37
CA ILE A 158 -5.10 26.99 -15.46
C ILE A 158 -5.21 25.68 -16.23
N TYR A 159 -5.24 24.54 -15.55
CA TYR A 159 -5.45 23.23 -16.20
C TYR A 159 -6.81 23.17 -16.91
N GLY A 160 -7.88 23.70 -16.29
CA GLY A 160 -9.20 23.76 -16.90
C GLY A 160 -9.20 24.55 -18.21
N ARG A 161 -8.57 25.73 -18.23
CA ARG A 161 -8.43 26.54 -19.44
C ARG A 161 -7.64 25.82 -20.54
N LEU A 162 -6.51 25.19 -20.19
CA LEU A 162 -5.69 24.43 -21.15
C LEU A 162 -6.46 23.27 -21.79
N MET A 163 -7.36 22.63 -21.05
CA MET A 163 -8.16 21.50 -21.53
C MET A 163 -9.55 21.91 -22.07
N GLY A 164 -9.93 23.16 -21.89
CA GLY A 164 -11.28 23.66 -22.28
C GLY A 164 -12.42 23.09 -21.43
N ILE A 165 -12.18 22.81 -20.15
CA ILE A 165 -13.17 22.27 -19.22
C ILE A 165 -13.39 23.19 -18.02
N PRO A 166 -14.60 23.21 -17.40
CA PRO A 166 -14.87 24.03 -16.23
C PRO A 166 -14.10 23.52 -14.99
N ALA A 167 -13.65 24.47 -14.17
CA ALA A 167 -13.00 24.22 -12.89
C ALA A 167 -13.56 25.20 -11.85
N HIS A 168 -14.18 24.67 -10.78
CA HIS A 168 -14.82 25.46 -9.73
C HIS A 168 -14.33 25.02 -8.36
N SER A 169 -14.39 25.93 -7.37
CA SER A 169 -14.20 25.58 -5.97
C SER A 169 -15.54 25.34 -5.28
N VAL A 170 -15.53 24.49 -4.27
CA VAL A 170 -16.64 24.20 -3.37
C VAL A 170 -16.12 24.15 -1.93
N ARG A 171 -16.85 24.70 -0.97
CA ARG A 171 -16.38 24.88 0.41
C ARG A 171 -16.93 23.85 1.38
N ASP A 172 -18.14 23.39 1.12
CA ASP A 172 -18.89 22.50 1.99
C ASP A 172 -19.73 21.48 1.22
N ALA A 173 -20.47 20.64 1.94
CA ALA A 173 -21.27 19.58 1.33
C ALA A 173 -22.47 20.12 0.53
N ASP A 174 -23.02 21.26 0.92
CA ASP A 174 -24.18 21.85 0.24
C ASP A 174 -23.75 22.48 -1.08
N GLU A 175 -22.67 23.27 -1.08
CA GLU A 175 -22.06 23.78 -2.32
C GLU A 175 -21.62 22.64 -3.25
N LEU A 176 -21.07 21.53 -2.70
CA LEU A 176 -20.71 20.37 -3.51
C LEU A 176 -21.95 19.75 -4.15
N ARG A 177 -23.04 19.61 -3.42
CA ARG A 177 -24.31 19.06 -3.94
C ARG A 177 -24.87 19.94 -5.07
N ASP A 178 -24.87 21.26 -4.87
CA ASP A 178 -25.35 22.21 -5.87
C ASP A 178 -24.48 22.20 -7.13
N ALA A 179 -23.15 22.18 -6.96
CA ALA A 179 -22.21 22.06 -8.07
C ALA A 179 -22.42 20.76 -8.85
N LEU A 180 -22.58 19.62 -8.16
CA LEU A 180 -22.87 18.34 -8.81
C LEU A 180 -24.23 18.31 -9.50
N GLY A 181 -25.21 19.05 -8.96
CA GLY A 181 -26.52 19.27 -9.61
C GLY A 181 -26.38 20.03 -10.91
N SER A 182 -25.70 21.18 -10.88
CA SER A 182 -25.48 22.05 -12.05
C SER A 182 -24.62 21.41 -13.15
N LEU A 183 -23.70 20.52 -12.77
CA LEU A 183 -22.85 19.75 -13.68
C LEU A 183 -23.45 18.37 -14.04
N GLY A 184 -24.74 18.17 -13.81
CA GLY A 184 -25.41 16.89 -14.02
C GLY A 184 -25.41 16.36 -15.45
N ASN A 185 -25.13 17.19 -16.43
CA ASN A 185 -24.94 16.83 -17.82
C ASN A 185 -23.51 16.33 -18.15
N ARG A 186 -22.57 16.45 -17.21
CA ARG A 186 -21.20 15.96 -17.38
C ARG A 186 -21.15 14.48 -17.03
N ARG A 187 -20.49 13.70 -17.87
CA ARG A 187 -20.31 12.27 -17.66
C ARG A 187 -19.30 11.97 -16.56
N ILE A 188 -18.23 12.77 -16.46
CA ILE A 188 -17.15 12.61 -15.50
C ILE A 188 -16.89 13.91 -14.76
N ILE A 189 -16.97 13.87 -13.43
CA ILE A 189 -16.62 14.98 -12.56
C ILE A 189 -15.48 14.52 -11.66
N LEU A 190 -14.39 15.29 -11.66
CA LEU A 190 -13.17 15.03 -10.89
C LEU A 190 -13.05 16.05 -9.76
N ILE A 191 -12.86 15.59 -8.52
CA ILE A 191 -12.76 16.42 -7.33
C ILE A 191 -11.35 16.36 -6.77
N ASP A 192 -10.63 17.48 -6.78
CA ASP A 192 -9.38 17.67 -6.04
C ASP A 192 -9.70 18.00 -4.59
N THR A 193 -9.21 17.19 -3.64
CA THR A 193 -9.52 17.42 -2.23
C THR A 193 -8.33 18.03 -1.49
N THR A 194 -8.63 18.75 -0.40
CA THR A 194 -7.62 19.23 0.54
C THR A 194 -6.75 18.07 1.02
N GLY A 195 -5.45 18.26 1.05
CA GLY A 195 -4.52 17.30 1.64
C GLY A 195 -4.62 17.32 3.16
N ILE A 196 -4.98 16.20 3.75
CA ILE A 196 -5.14 16.04 5.19
C ILE A 196 -4.19 14.96 5.66
N SER A 197 -3.43 15.21 6.75
CA SER A 197 -2.58 14.17 7.36
C SER A 197 -3.44 12.98 7.80
N GLN A 198 -2.95 11.76 7.60
CA GLN A 198 -3.65 10.53 8.01
C GLN A 198 -3.93 10.46 9.52
N ARG A 199 -3.21 11.25 10.33
CA ARG A 199 -3.40 11.34 11.79
C ARG A 199 -4.40 12.43 12.20
N ASP A 200 -4.91 13.21 11.24
CA ASP A 200 -5.86 14.27 11.50
C ASP A 200 -7.30 13.74 11.51
N ARG A 201 -8.08 14.15 12.50
CA ARG A 201 -9.51 13.83 12.60
C ARG A 201 -10.35 14.37 11.44
N GLN A 202 -9.84 15.36 10.71
CA GLN A 202 -10.50 15.94 9.53
C GLN A 202 -10.60 14.94 8.36
N VAL A 203 -9.84 13.84 8.34
CA VAL A 203 -10.01 12.77 7.33
C VAL A 203 -11.44 12.24 7.32
N ALA A 204 -12.01 11.99 8.51
CA ALA A 204 -13.40 11.54 8.63
C ALA A 204 -14.39 12.62 8.17
N GLY A 205 -14.13 13.89 8.50
CA GLY A 205 -14.96 15.02 8.04
C GLY A 205 -14.97 15.18 6.51
N GLN A 206 -13.81 15.03 5.87
CA GLN A 206 -13.70 15.05 4.41
C GLN A 206 -14.48 13.89 3.78
N ALA A 207 -14.37 12.69 4.35
CA ALA A 207 -15.13 11.53 3.89
C ALA A 207 -16.66 11.78 4.02
N ALA A 208 -17.10 12.30 5.17
CA ALA A 208 -18.50 12.64 5.40
C ALA A 208 -19.02 13.72 4.41
N MET A 209 -18.22 14.75 4.12
CA MET A 209 -18.55 15.76 3.11
C MET A 209 -18.80 15.11 1.74
N LEU A 210 -17.92 14.22 1.30
CA LEU A 210 -18.05 13.53 0.02
C LEU A 210 -19.24 12.56 -0.01
N CYS A 211 -19.54 11.87 1.08
CA CYS A 211 -20.69 10.96 1.19
C CYS A 211 -22.02 11.74 1.14
N ASN A 212 -22.06 12.97 1.68
CA ASN A 212 -23.25 13.81 1.72
C ASN A 212 -23.46 14.66 0.44
N ALA A 213 -22.69 14.42 -0.61
CA ALA A 213 -22.73 15.18 -1.86
C ALA A 213 -23.99 14.94 -2.72
N GLY A 214 -24.94 14.11 -2.26
CA GLY A 214 -26.19 13.81 -2.98
C GLY A 214 -26.05 12.90 -4.20
N LYS A 215 -24.83 12.58 -4.61
CA LYS A 215 -24.47 11.58 -5.63
C LYS A 215 -23.34 10.70 -5.11
N PRO A 216 -23.27 9.43 -5.52
CA PRO A 216 -22.14 8.56 -5.16
C PRO A 216 -20.80 9.17 -5.64
N VAL A 217 -19.86 9.37 -4.71
CA VAL A 217 -18.51 9.86 -4.99
C VAL A 217 -17.53 8.74 -4.77
N ARG A 218 -16.93 8.24 -5.84
CA ARG A 218 -15.88 7.21 -5.78
C ARG A 218 -14.54 7.85 -5.42
N ARG A 219 -13.92 7.39 -4.34
CA ARG A 219 -12.65 7.93 -3.85
C ARG A 219 -11.48 7.14 -4.40
N LEU A 220 -10.47 7.84 -4.94
CA LEU A 220 -9.18 7.29 -5.37
C LEU A 220 -8.11 7.78 -4.40
N LEU A 221 -7.50 6.86 -3.68
CA LEU A 221 -6.44 7.17 -2.73
C LEU A 221 -5.14 7.43 -3.48
N VAL A 222 -4.52 8.59 -3.26
CA VAL A 222 -3.23 8.94 -3.87
C VAL A 222 -2.11 8.61 -2.89
N LEU A 223 -1.26 7.66 -3.27
CA LEU A 223 -0.11 7.19 -2.49
C LEU A 223 1.20 7.70 -3.12
N ASN A 224 2.10 8.22 -2.28
CA ASN A 224 3.43 8.65 -2.73
C ASN A 224 4.41 7.47 -2.63
N ALA A 225 4.94 7.00 -3.75
CA ALA A 225 5.89 5.88 -3.81
C ALA A 225 7.20 6.15 -3.05
N ALA A 226 7.59 7.41 -2.85
CA ALA A 226 8.79 7.79 -2.11
C ALA A 226 8.58 7.82 -0.57
N SER A 227 7.37 7.50 -0.08
CA SER A 227 7.07 7.43 1.34
C SER A 227 7.54 6.11 1.95
N GLN A 228 7.79 6.12 3.26
CA GLN A 228 8.11 4.91 4.02
C GLN A 228 6.91 3.98 4.13
N GLY A 229 7.15 2.67 4.26
CA GLY A 229 6.11 1.64 4.30
C GLY A 229 5.09 1.84 5.42
N ASP A 230 5.55 2.16 6.64
CA ASP A 230 4.67 2.42 7.78
C ASP A 230 3.75 3.61 7.53
N THR A 231 4.28 4.68 6.92
CA THR A 231 3.46 5.86 6.54
C THR A 231 2.40 5.49 5.50
N LEU A 232 2.75 4.68 4.51
CA LEU A 232 1.80 4.22 3.49
C LEU A 232 0.71 3.35 4.10
N ASP A 233 1.06 2.49 5.04
CA ASP A 233 0.13 1.65 5.79
C ASP A 233 -0.85 2.48 6.62
N GLU A 234 -0.34 3.45 7.41
CA GLU A 234 -1.16 4.39 8.16
C GLU A 234 -2.13 5.17 7.25
N VAL A 235 -1.66 5.64 6.08
CA VAL A 235 -2.47 6.35 5.11
C VAL A 235 -3.59 5.45 4.57
N ALA A 236 -3.25 4.25 4.12
CA ALA A 236 -4.24 3.31 3.60
C ALA A 236 -5.30 2.96 4.66
N HIS A 237 -4.86 2.73 5.91
CA HIS A 237 -5.76 2.45 7.03
C HIS A 237 -6.70 3.63 7.33
N ALA A 238 -6.16 4.85 7.48
CA ALA A 238 -6.93 6.03 7.84
C ALA A 238 -7.98 6.40 6.79
N TYR A 239 -7.62 6.32 5.51
CA TYR A 239 -8.53 6.71 4.43
C TYR A 239 -9.55 5.63 4.05
N ARG A 240 -9.30 4.34 4.38
CA ARG A 240 -10.27 3.24 4.16
C ARG A 240 -11.28 3.09 5.29
N ASN A 241 -10.87 3.30 6.53
CA ASN A 241 -11.73 3.10 7.70
C ASN A 241 -12.66 4.30 8.00
N GLY A 242 -12.69 5.30 7.12
CA GLY A 242 -13.64 6.41 7.19
C GLY A 242 -15.06 5.98 6.82
N VAL A 243 -16.01 6.88 7.05
CA VAL A 243 -17.41 6.70 6.64
C VAL A 243 -17.49 6.46 5.13
N GLY A 244 -18.13 5.36 4.72
CA GLY A 244 -18.34 4.94 3.32
C GLY A 244 -17.26 4.00 2.80
N GLU A 245 -17.68 2.90 2.17
CA GLU A 245 -16.80 1.90 1.50
C GLU A 245 -16.29 2.38 0.12
N ASP A 246 -16.29 3.69 -0.14
CA ASP A 246 -16.18 4.25 -1.50
C ASP A 246 -14.73 4.45 -1.99
N VAL A 247 -13.71 3.92 -1.28
CA VAL A 247 -12.34 3.90 -1.81
C VAL A 247 -12.22 2.76 -2.81
N VAL A 248 -12.41 3.10 -4.08
CA VAL A 248 -12.45 2.11 -5.18
C VAL A 248 -11.07 1.67 -5.66
N GLY A 249 -10.00 2.29 -5.19
CA GLY A 249 -8.62 1.94 -5.50
C GLY A 249 -7.66 3.08 -5.23
N CYS A 250 -6.44 2.96 -5.76
CA CYS A 250 -5.39 3.95 -5.55
C CYS A 250 -4.66 4.35 -6.84
N ILE A 251 -3.96 5.48 -6.74
CA ILE A 251 -3.01 5.97 -7.75
C ILE A 251 -1.67 6.12 -7.05
N ILE A 252 -0.62 5.48 -7.58
CA ILE A 252 0.72 5.62 -7.03
C ILE A 252 1.46 6.72 -7.80
N THR A 253 1.93 7.72 -7.08
CA THR A 253 2.63 8.88 -7.63
C THR A 253 4.11 8.88 -7.29
N LYS A 254 4.88 9.75 -7.96
CA LYS A 254 6.30 10.00 -7.69
C LYS A 254 7.18 8.74 -7.82
N LEU A 255 6.87 7.91 -8.82
CA LEU A 255 7.67 6.73 -9.10
C LEU A 255 9.10 7.10 -9.53
N ASP A 256 9.29 8.29 -10.06
CA ASP A 256 10.58 8.86 -10.44
C ASP A 256 11.45 9.30 -9.24
N GLU A 257 10.80 9.62 -8.10
CA GLU A 257 11.47 10.02 -6.86
C GLU A 257 11.75 8.81 -5.93
N ALA A 258 11.06 7.68 -6.15
CA ALA A 258 11.12 6.52 -5.26
C ALA A 258 12.39 5.69 -5.49
N SER A 259 13.19 5.51 -4.44
CA SER A 259 14.32 4.59 -4.43
C SER A 259 13.88 3.12 -4.39
N ARG A 260 12.74 2.83 -3.75
CA ARG A 260 12.11 1.51 -3.64
C ARG A 260 10.61 1.63 -3.86
N LEU A 261 10.08 0.81 -4.75
CA LEU A 261 8.64 0.80 -5.06
C LEU A 261 7.88 -0.23 -4.21
N ALA A 262 8.58 -1.26 -3.72
CA ALA A 262 7.97 -2.34 -2.95
C ALA A 262 7.05 -1.87 -1.81
N PRO A 263 7.37 -0.86 -0.98
CA PRO A 263 6.49 -0.43 0.10
C PRO A 263 5.09 -0.02 -0.37
N ALA A 264 5.00 0.65 -1.52
CA ALA A 264 3.71 1.07 -2.08
C ALA A 264 2.92 -0.13 -2.65
N LEU A 265 3.59 -1.08 -3.30
CA LEU A 265 2.97 -2.31 -3.81
C LEU A 265 2.53 -3.23 -2.67
N ASP A 266 3.36 -3.38 -1.64
CA ASP A 266 3.05 -4.11 -0.42
C ASP A 266 1.79 -3.57 0.27
N THR A 267 1.70 -2.24 0.42
CA THR A 267 0.51 -1.59 0.95
C THR A 267 -0.73 -1.88 0.09
N ALA A 268 -0.61 -1.81 -1.24
CA ALA A 268 -1.72 -2.11 -2.14
C ALA A 268 -2.18 -3.57 -2.01
N ILE A 269 -1.26 -4.53 -1.88
CA ILE A 269 -1.57 -5.96 -1.66
C ILE A 269 -2.27 -6.15 -0.31
N ARG A 270 -1.66 -5.69 0.79
CA ARG A 270 -2.19 -5.91 2.15
C ARG A 270 -3.54 -5.25 2.39
N HIS A 271 -3.75 -4.07 1.80
CA HIS A 271 -5.01 -3.34 1.91
C HIS A 271 -5.99 -3.65 0.77
N ARG A 272 -5.70 -4.57 -0.16
CA ARG A 272 -6.55 -4.89 -1.31
C ARG A 272 -7.01 -3.64 -2.06
N LEU A 273 -6.08 -2.73 -2.32
CA LEU A 273 -6.34 -1.48 -3.03
C LEU A 273 -5.96 -1.63 -4.50
N PRO A 274 -6.90 -1.75 -5.44
CA PRO A 274 -6.57 -1.82 -6.85
C PRO A 274 -5.77 -0.59 -7.29
N ILE A 275 -4.60 -0.79 -7.88
CA ILE A 275 -3.81 0.29 -8.46
C ILE A 275 -4.36 0.59 -9.84
N HIS A 276 -4.92 1.77 -10.01
CA HIS A 276 -5.49 2.19 -11.30
C HIS A 276 -4.43 2.79 -12.21
N TYR A 277 -3.70 3.77 -11.68
CA TYR A 277 -2.67 4.50 -12.44
C TYR A 277 -1.39 4.65 -11.64
N VAL A 278 -0.32 4.87 -12.38
CA VAL A 278 0.99 5.26 -11.84
C VAL A 278 1.43 6.58 -12.47
N SER A 279 2.04 7.46 -11.66
CA SER A 279 2.58 8.73 -12.11
C SER A 279 4.09 8.79 -11.84
N TYR A 280 4.87 9.12 -12.88
CA TYR A 280 6.33 9.01 -12.90
C TYR A 280 7.02 10.30 -13.34
N GLY A 281 6.46 11.45 -13.01
CA GLY A 281 7.06 12.76 -13.26
C GLY A 281 6.03 13.89 -13.28
N GLN A 282 6.46 15.09 -13.62
CA GLN A 282 5.66 16.32 -13.47
C GLN A 282 4.85 16.71 -14.72
N LYS A 283 5.18 16.17 -15.90
CA LYS A 283 4.49 16.56 -17.15
C LYS A 283 3.04 16.08 -17.18
N VAL A 284 2.15 16.97 -17.59
CA VAL A 284 0.70 16.76 -17.73
C VAL A 284 0.36 16.88 -19.21
N PRO A 285 -0.23 15.85 -19.82
CA PRO A 285 -0.72 14.59 -19.27
C PRO A 285 0.28 13.42 -19.31
N GLU A 286 1.45 13.55 -19.90
CA GLU A 286 2.31 12.47 -20.43
C GLU A 286 2.82 11.50 -19.33
N HIS A 287 3.14 12.04 -18.15
CA HIS A 287 3.79 11.25 -17.09
C HIS A 287 2.77 10.51 -16.21
N MET A 288 1.82 9.82 -16.83
CA MET A 288 0.84 8.94 -16.18
C MET A 288 0.49 7.76 -17.09
N ALA A 289 0.47 6.56 -16.54
CA ALA A 289 0.10 5.33 -17.25
C ALA A 289 -0.84 4.47 -16.41
N LEU A 290 -1.57 3.55 -17.07
CA LEU A 290 -2.25 2.45 -16.38
C LEU A 290 -1.23 1.60 -15.63
N ALA A 291 -1.61 1.15 -14.44
CA ALA A 291 -0.78 0.25 -13.67
C ALA A 291 -0.74 -1.14 -14.33
N ARG A 292 0.46 -1.70 -14.44
CA ARG A 292 0.69 -3.06 -14.94
C ARG A 292 1.47 -3.85 -13.90
N ALA A 293 0.90 -4.94 -13.43
CA ALA A 293 1.47 -5.72 -12.35
C ALA A 293 2.87 -6.25 -12.68
N ASP A 294 3.03 -6.79 -13.89
CA ASP A 294 4.31 -7.29 -14.40
C ASP A 294 5.41 -6.22 -14.40
N GLU A 295 5.12 -5.04 -14.98
CA GLU A 295 6.08 -3.93 -15.06
C GLU A 295 6.46 -3.38 -13.68
N LEU A 296 5.49 -3.27 -12.77
CA LEU A 296 5.71 -2.74 -11.42
C LEU A 296 6.56 -3.70 -10.58
N ILE A 297 6.28 -5.01 -10.64
CA ILE A 297 7.06 -6.01 -9.92
C ILE A 297 8.46 -6.14 -10.52
N ASP A 298 8.59 -6.17 -11.85
CA ASP A 298 9.91 -6.24 -12.51
C ASP A 298 10.77 -5.03 -12.17
N ARG A 299 10.20 -3.82 -12.20
CA ARG A 299 10.90 -2.60 -11.77
C ARG A 299 11.34 -2.68 -10.31
N THR A 300 10.52 -3.26 -9.45
CA THR A 300 10.82 -3.42 -8.03
C THR A 300 11.98 -4.38 -7.81
N LEU A 301 11.95 -5.56 -8.43
CA LEU A 301 12.99 -6.57 -8.30
C LEU A 301 14.31 -6.17 -8.98
N ALA A 302 14.25 -5.37 -10.05
CA ALA A 302 15.45 -4.83 -10.70
C ALA A 302 16.28 -3.91 -9.77
N THR A 303 15.72 -3.37 -8.71
CA THR A 303 16.46 -2.58 -7.71
C THR A 303 17.45 -3.42 -6.92
N LEU A 304 17.21 -4.72 -6.76
CA LEU A 304 18.13 -5.66 -6.09
C LEU A 304 19.52 -5.73 -6.74
N GLN A 305 19.62 -5.43 -8.04
CA GLN A 305 20.87 -5.51 -8.78
C GLN A 305 21.69 -4.19 -8.72
N ARG A 306 21.14 -3.09 -8.24
CA ARG A 306 21.71 -1.76 -8.43
C ARG A 306 22.60 -1.25 -7.30
N VAL A 307 22.28 -1.50 -6.04
CA VAL A 307 23.08 -1.05 -4.88
C VAL A 307 22.74 -1.91 -3.66
N LYS A 308 23.77 -2.32 -2.88
CA LYS A 308 23.49 -2.86 -1.53
C LYS A 308 22.83 -1.73 -0.71
N PRO A 309 21.59 -1.91 -0.25
CA PRO A 309 20.92 -0.84 0.48
C PRO A 309 21.61 -0.63 1.84
N LEU A 310 21.77 0.64 2.22
CA LEU A 310 22.36 1.05 3.51
C LEU A 310 21.69 0.38 4.72
N TYR A 311 20.42 0.03 4.58
CA TYR A 311 19.57 -0.56 5.62
C TYR A 311 19.27 -2.05 5.35
N ALA A 312 20.05 -2.73 4.51
CA ALA A 312 19.89 -4.15 4.32
C ALA A 312 20.40 -4.89 5.56
N PRO A 313 19.62 -5.82 6.12
CA PRO A 313 20.06 -6.62 7.25
C PRO A 313 21.25 -7.50 6.85
N SER A 314 22.24 -7.65 7.75
CA SER A 314 23.31 -8.64 7.59
C SER A 314 22.78 -10.08 7.79
N GLU A 315 23.57 -11.10 7.44
CA GLU A 315 23.18 -12.50 7.68
C GLU A 315 22.85 -12.77 9.15
N ALA A 316 23.58 -12.16 10.08
CA ALA A 316 23.32 -12.27 11.51
C ALA A 316 22.02 -11.59 11.93
N ASP A 317 21.72 -10.43 11.33
CA ASP A 317 20.45 -9.71 11.56
C ASP A 317 19.26 -10.49 11.03
N LEU A 318 19.41 -11.17 9.88
CA LEU A 318 18.35 -12.00 9.27
C LEU A 318 18.00 -13.20 10.15
N ALA A 319 19.00 -13.88 10.74
CA ALA A 319 18.76 -14.98 11.65
C ALA A 319 17.95 -14.52 12.89
N ALA A 320 18.31 -13.36 13.46
CA ALA A 320 17.59 -12.76 14.58
C ALA A 320 16.16 -12.30 14.18
N LEU A 321 15.99 -11.72 13.00
CA LEU A 321 14.69 -11.27 12.49
C LEU A 321 13.76 -12.45 12.18
N CYS A 322 14.27 -13.54 11.60
CA CYS A 322 13.47 -14.74 11.32
C CYS A 322 12.95 -15.41 12.60
N SER A 323 13.75 -15.44 13.67
CA SER A 323 13.35 -16.02 14.94
C SER A 323 12.34 -15.13 15.69
N ALA A 324 12.60 -13.82 15.80
CA ALA A 324 11.66 -12.87 16.39
C ALA A 324 10.31 -12.83 15.65
N SER A 325 10.35 -13.01 14.34
CA SER A 325 9.15 -13.08 13.50
C SER A 325 8.29 -14.32 13.77
N ARG A 326 8.88 -15.46 14.17
CA ARG A 326 8.13 -16.67 14.56
C ARG A 326 7.45 -16.52 15.91
N GLU A 327 8.06 -15.82 16.86
CA GLU A 327 7.44 -15.52 18.15
C GLU A 327 6.23 -14.61 17.99
N GLN A 328 6.35 -13.52 17.22
CA GLN A 328 5.23 -12.64 16.92
C GLN A 328 4.09 -13.33 16.16
N ALA A 329 4.39 -14.28 15.27
CA ALA A 329 3.36 -15.05 14.55
C ALA A 329 2.57 -16.00 15.47
N ARG A 330 3.09 -16.38 16.62
CA ARG A 330 2.35 -17.14 17.63
C ARG A 330 1.37 -16.26 18.41
N ASP A 331 1.68 -14.96 18.54
CA ASP A 331 0.91 -13.99 19.33
C ASP A 331 -0.06 -13.15 18.47
N GLU A 332 0.06 -13.15 17.13
CA GLU A 332 -0.91 -12.45 16.28
C GLU A 332 -2.28 -13.14 16.31
N PRO A 333 -3.38 -12.40 16.51
CA PRO A 333 -4.73 -12.96 16.49
C PRO A 333 -4.96 -13.74 15.19
N ALA A 334 -5.50 -14.96 15.32
CA ALA A 334 -5.76 -15.87 14.20
C ALA A 334 -6.57 -15.20 13.06
N GLN A 335 -7.39 -14.21 13.39
CA GLN A 335 -8.17 -13.41 12.45
C GLN A 335 -7.27 -12.59 11.48
N ARG A 336 -6.15 -12.03 11.95
CA ARG A 336 -5.25 -11.24 11.10
C ARG A 336 -4.46 -12.13 10.13
N ARG A 337 -4.06 -13.31 10.59
CA ARG A 337 -3.44 -14.34 9.75
C ARG A 337 -4.39 -14.90 8.70
N GLN A 338 -5.65 -15.16 9.07
CA GLN A 338 -6.69 -15.58 8.14
C GLN A 338 -7.03 -14.50 7.10
N MET A 339 -7.06 -13.24 7.49
CA MET A 339 -7.31 -12.12 6.57
C MET A 339 -6.20 -11.97 5.53
N LEU A 340 -4.93 -12.03 5.96
CA LEU A 340 -3.77 -11.96 5.05
C LEU A 340 -3.67 -13.20 4.15
N ALA A 341 -3.87 -14.40 4.70
CA ALA A 341 -3.90 -15.65 3.94
C ALA A 341 -5.07 -15.67 2.94
N ALA A 342 -6.27 -15.21 3.33
CA ALA A 342 -7.42 -15.10 2.45
C ALA A 342 -7.22 -14.07 1.32
N THR A 343 -6.42 -13.02 1.56
CA THR A 343 -6.04 -12.06 0.51
C THR A 343 -5.19 -12.72 -0.58
N LEU A 344 -4.30 -13.61 -0.19
CA LEU A 344 -3.44 -14.36 -1.12
C LEU A 344 -4.10 -15.64 -1.67
N LEU A 345 -5.08 -16.22 -0.96
CA LEU A 345 -5.73 -17.47 -1.37
C LEU A 345 -7.06 -17.25 -2.12
N GLY A 346 -7.71 -16.09 -1.95
CA GLY A 346 -9.11 -15.89 -2.39
C GLY A 346 -9.32 -15.61 -3.88
N GLN A 347 -8.28 -15.47 -4.70
CA GLN A 347 -8.43 -15.18 -6.13
C GLN A 347 -8.16 -16.37 -7.07
N GLY A 348 -7.80 -17.53 -6.54
CA GLY A 348 -7.54 -18.72 -7.35
C GLY A 348 -8.79 -19.59 -7.66
N GLY A 349 -9.96 -19.26 -7.10
CA GLY A 349 -11.14 -20.14 -7.14
C GLY A 349 -12.21 -19.83 -8.19
N ASP A 350 -12.29 -18.62 -8.70
CA ASP A 350 -13.39 -18.21 -9.60
C ASP A 350 -13.08 -18.26 -11.10
N ALA A 351 -11.82 -18.49 -11.48
CA ALA A 351 -11.45 -18.60 -12.90
C ALA A 351 -11.66 -20.01 -13.49
N ALA A 352 -12.04 -21.01 -12.69
CA ALA A 352 -12.19 -22.39 -13.13
C ALA A 352 -13.66 -22.87 -13.26
N ARG A 353 -14.66 -22.04 -13.01
CA ARG A 353 -16.07 -22.44 -13.04
C ARG A 353 -16.89 -21.99 -14.25
N ASP A 354 -16.33 -21.17 -15.13
CA ASP A 354 -17.06 -20.66 -16.32
C ASP A 354 -16.68 -21.36 -17.66
N LEU A 355 -16.05 -22.55 -17.63
CA LEU A 355 -15.73 -23.31 -18.86
C LEU A 355 -16.46 -24.62 -19.01
N ASP A 356 -17.40 -24.99 -18.14
CA ASP A 356 -18.26 -26.16 -18.34
C ASP A 356 -19.74 -25.73 -18.32
N GLY A 357 -20.21 -25.13 -19.40
CA GLY A 357 -21.64 -24.76 -19.53
C GLY A 357 -21.98 -23.99 -20.78
N ALA A 358 -21.63 -24.52 -22.00
CA ALA A 358 -22.31 -24.18 -23.24
C ALA A 358 -22.14 -25.33 -24.25
#